data_ab49a6f89213456a642efa4b9bd51923
#
_entry.id   ab49a6f89213456a642efa4b9bd51923
#
_cell.length_a   1.000
_cell.length_b   1.000
_cell.length_c   1.000
_cell.angle_alpha   90.00
_cell.angle_beta   90.00
_cell.angle_gamma   90.00
#
_symmetry.space_group_name_H-M   'P 1'
#
loop_
_entity.id
_entity.type
_entity.pdbx_description
1 polymer ?
#
loop_
_entity_poly.entity_id
_entity_poly.type
_entity_poly.pdbx_seq_one_letter_code
_entity_poly.pdbx_strand_id
1 'polypeptide(L)'
;MSIVDTHSHAGINWFEPVEVILYQMDLNNIDKTVLIQHNGNYHNQYIIECTRRFPGRFGAVIWVDVTQLDAPEALERLSQEEGVVGVRLHPTERSPGADPLAIWRKAAELGIPVSCYARSAEHSADPEFQKIVEELPNLTVVMEHLAGAYRPQSPESVTPPYDWYKSALRLARFPNTYIKFGGLGEFCIRPKKLDPSFRFDEILPLIDMAYEAFGPQRMMYGSDYPPV
;
A
#
# COMPACT_ATOMS: atom_id res chain seq x y z
N MET A 1 -6.80 20.77 10.66
CA MET A 1 -5.84 19.83 10.00
C MET A 1 -6.63 18.60 9.68
N SER A 2 -6.59 18.10 8.44
CA SER A 2 -7.33 16.91 8.05
C SER A 2 -6.49 15.67 8.37
N ILE A 3 -7.11 14.65 8.99
CA ILE A 3 -6.48 13.36 9.29
C ILE A 3 -6.91 12.37 8.21
N VAL A 4 -5.92 11.75 7.57
CA VAL A 4 -6.15 10.79 6.48
C VAL A 4 -5.54 9.45 6.85
N ASP A 5 -6.34 8.39 6.86
CA ASP A 5 -5.87 7.02 6.84
C ASP A 5 -5.62 6.60 5.39
N THR A 6 -4.38 6.28 5.07
CA THR A 6 -3.99 6.02 3.67
C THR A 6 -4.11 4.56 3.25
N HIS A 7 -4.64 3.67 4.14
CA HIS A 7 -4.75 2.24 3.85
C HIS A 7 -5.81 1.56 4.69
N SER A 8 -6.95 1.26 4.10
CA SER A 8 -8.01 0.42 4.67
C SER A 8 -8.65 -0.44 3.58
N HIS A 9 -9.36 -1.48 3.99
CA HIS A 9 -10.06 -2.38 3.10
C HIS A 9 -11.55 -2.43 3.41
N ALA A 10 -12.39 -2.35 2.38
CA ALA A 10 -13.83 -2.51 2.49
C ALA A 10 -14.33 -3.59 1.52
N GLY A 11 -15.34 -4.34 1.91
CA GLY A 11 -15.96 -5.35 1.05
C GLY A 11 -17.24 -5.88 1.68
N ILE A 12 -18.04 -6.59 0.89
CA ILE A 12 -19.30 -7.18 1.37
C ILE A 12 -19.18 -8.68 1.72
N ASN A 13 -18.10 -9.31 1.27
CA ASN A 13 -17.94 -10.77 1.44
C ASN A 13 -16.66 -11.18 2.18
N TRP A 14 -15.64 -10.33 2.21
CA TRP A 14 -14.34 -10.66 2.78
C TRP A 14 -13.94 -9.73 3.92
N PHE A 15 -14.21 -8.43 3.74
CA PHE A 15 -13.95 -7.40 4.73
C PHE A 15 -15.27 -6.86 5.30
N GLU A 16 -15.16 -5.92 6.22
CA GLU A 16 -16.29 -5.17 6.72
C GLU A 16 -16.88 -4.28 5.62
N PRO A 17 -18.20 -4.09 5.58
CA PRO A 17 -18.82 -3.12 4.70
C PRO A 17 -18.36 -1.69 5.05
N VAL A 18 -18.37 -0.81 4.04
CA VAL A 18 -17.84 0.55 4.16
C VAL A 18 -18.48 1.37 5.28
N GLU A 19 -19.71 1.08 5.65
CA GLU A 19 -20.42 1.74 6.75
C GLU A 19 -19.75 1.48 8.12
N VAL A 20 -19.13 0.31 8.30
CA VAL A 20 -18.36 0.00 9.52
C VAL A 20 -17.09 0.83 9.56
N ILE A 21 -16.40 0.96 8.42
CA ILE A 21 -15.22 1.83 8.30
C ILE A 21 -15.61 3.27 8.60
N LEU A 22 -16.70 3.76 8.01
CA LEU A 22 -17.19 5.12 8.25
C LEU A 22 -17.45 5.38 9.73
N TYR A 23 -18.09 4.41 10.43
CA TYR A 23 -18.29 4.48 11.87
C TYR A 23 -16.95 4.56 12.63
N GLN A 24 -15.97 3.73 12.26
CA GLN A 24 -14.63 3.77 12.87
C GLN A 24 -13.90 5.09 12.61
N MET A 25 -14.04 5.61 11.41
CA MET A 25 -13.47 6.93 11.06
C MET A 25 -14.05 8.02 11.97
N ASP A 26 -15.38 8.05 12.11
CA ASP A 26 -16.06 9.06 12.93
C ASP A 26 -15.67 8.93 14.41
N LEU A 27 -15.58 7.71 14.92
CA LEU A 27 -15.16 7.42 16.29
C LEU A 27 -13.73 7.90 16.58
N ASN A 28 -12.85 7.84 15.61
CA ASN A 28 -11.43 8.16 15.73
C ASN A 28 -11.05 9.52 15.13
N ASN A 29 -12.02 10.35 14.73
CA ASN A 29 -11.81 11.65 14.09
C ASN A 29 -10.96 11.59 12.82
N ILE A 30 -11.13 10.53 12.03
CA ILE A 30 -10.49 10.39 10.71
C ILE A 30 -11.39 11.02 9.66
N ASP A 31 -10.90 12.03 8.96
CA ASP A 31 -11.68 12.78 7.96
C ASP A 31 -11.84 11.99 6.67
N LYS A 32 -10.76 11.32 6.23
CA LYS A 32 -10.70 10.61 4.94
C LYS A 32 -9.96 9.29 5.07
N THR A 33 -10.34 8.35 4.22
CA THR A 33 -9.66 7.05 4.12
C THR A 33 -9.46 6.65 2.67
N VAL A 34 -8.32 6.03 2.38
CA VAL A 34 -8.04 5.42 1.08
C VAL A 34 -8.36 3.93 1.15
N LEU A 35 -9.39 3.52 0.38
CA LEU A 35 -9.77 2.12 0.22
C LEU A 35 -8.85 1.45 -0.78
N ILE A 36 -8.09 0.48 -0.32
CA ILE A 36 -7.15 -0.27 -1.15
C ILE A 36 -7.82 -1.57 -1.60
N GLN A 37 -7.77 -1.86 -2.91
CA GLN A 37 -8.31 -3.11 -3.41
C GLN A 37 -7.51 -4.31 -2.90
N HIS A 38 -8.22 -5.37 -2.52
CA HIS A 38 -7.61 -6.58 -1.99
C HIS A 38 -6.80 -7.34 -3.06
N ASN A 39 -5.70 -7.96 -2.61
CA ASN A 39 -4.81 -8.73 -3.49
C ASN A 39 -5.57 -9.83 -4.24
N GLY A 40 -5.44 -9.80 -5.59
CA GLY A 40 -6.09 -10.74 -6.49
C GLY A 40 -7.57 -10.45 -6.79
N ASN A 41 -8.14 -9.38 -6.25
CA ASN A 41 -9.49 -8.94 -6.59
C ASN A 41 -9.45 -7.80 -7.62
N TYR A 42 -9.85 -8.09 -8.84
CA TYR A 42 -9.93 -7.11 -9.93
C TYR A 42 -11.32 -6.49 -10.10
N HIS A 43 -12.29 -6.82 -9.23
CA HIS A 43 -13.63 -6.25 -9.22
C HIS A 43 -13.67 -4.96 -8.39
N ASN A 44 -13.24 -3.86 -9.00
CA ASN A 44 -13.09 -2.57 -8.31
C ASN A 44 -14.41 -1.83 -8.04
N GLN A 45 -15.53 -2.32 -8.59
CA GLN A 45 -16.81 -1.61 -8.57
C GLN A 45 -17.24 -1.18 -7.18
N TYR A 46 -17.10 -2.07 -6.18
CA TYR A 46 -17.55 -1.77 -4.82
C TYR A 46 -16.80 -0.59 -4.20
N ILE A 47 -15.46 -0.58 -4.25
CA ILE A 47 -14.67 0.50 -3.65
C ILE A 47 -14.85 1.84 -4.39
N ILE A 48 -15.05 1.81 -5.72
CA ILE A 48 -15.37 3.01 -6.52
C ILE A 48 -16.77 3.52 -6.13
N GLU A 49 -17.76 2.63 -5.98
CA GLU A 49 -19.10 3.03 -5.53
C GLU A 49 -19.07 3.65 -4.12
N CYS A 50 -18.24 3.15 -3.20
CA CYS A 50 -18.06 3.76 -1.89
C CYS A 50 -17.65 5.23 -1.96
N THR A 51 -16.77 5.60 -2.91
CA THR A 51 -16.36 7.02 -3.08
C THR A 51 -17.53 7.90 -3.50
N ARG A 52 -18.42 7.38 -4.34
CA ARG A 52 -19.61 8.10 -4.83
C ARG A 52 -20.71 8.20 -3.76
N ARG A 53 -20.89 7.13 -2.95
CA ARG A 53 -21.88 7.11 -1.86
C ARG A 53 -21.53 8.04 -0.71
N PHE A 54 -20.25 8.27 -0.48
CA PHE A 54 -19.73 9.11 0.60
C PHE A 54 -18.71 10.12 0.08
N PRO A 55 -19.16 11.13 -0.66
CA PRO A 55 -18.29 12.09 -1.32
C PRO A 55 -17.33 12.78 -0.34
N GLY A 56 -16.05 12.81 -0.67
CA GLY A 56 -15.02 13.46 0.13
C GLY A 56 -14.54 12.67 1.35
N ARG A 57 -15.11 11.48 1.62
CA ARG A 57 -14.67 10.60 2.72
C ARG A 57 -13.69 9.52 2.25
N PHE A 58 -13.82 9.04 1.02
CA PHE A 58 -13.02 7.93 0.50
C PHE A 58 -12.31 8.28 -0.80
N GLY A 59 -11.10 7.72 -0.98
CA GLY A 59 -10.46 7.52 -2.27
C GLY A 59 -10.30 6.03 -2.53
N ALA A 60 -10.24 5.61 -3.79
CA ALA A 60 -10.09 4.21 -4.19
C ALA A 60 -8.75 3.97 -4.89
N VAL A 61 -7.96 3.03 -4.39
CA VAL A 61 -6.80 2.47 -5.08
C VAL A 61 -7.23 1.13 -5.68
N ILE A 62 -7.33 1.12 -7.01
CA ILE A 62 -7.82 -0.01 -7.79
C ILE A 62 -6.74 -1.06 -8.05
N TRP A 63 -7.15 -2.25 -8.47
CA TRP A 63 -6.23 -3.28 -8.97
C TRP A 63 -6.69 -3.77 -10.35
N VAL A 64 -5.74 -3.92 -11.28
CA VAL A 64 -5.98 -4.49 -12.61
C VAL A 64 -5.24 -5.82 -12.76
N ASP A 65 -5.77 -6.71 -13.56
CA ASP A 65 -5.09 -7.97 -13.88
C ASP A 65 -3.96 -7.71 -14.88
N VAL A 66 -2.75 -7.54 -14.36
CA VAL A 66 -1.55 -7.22 -15.16
C VAL A 66 -1.20 -8.33 -16.15
N THR A 67 -1.72 -9.55 -15.97
CA THR A 67 -1.48 -10.67 -16.90
C THR A 67 -2.23 -10.54 -18.22
N GLN A 68 -3.19 -9.63 -18.30
CA GLN A 68 -3.96 -9.36 -19.52
C GLN A 68 -3.21 -8.36 -20.41
N LEU A 69 -3.31 -8.58 -21.74
CA LEU A 69 -2.68 -7.68 -22.72
C LEU A 69 -3.25 -6.27 -22.69
N ASP A 70 -4.53 -6.12 -22.34
CA ASP A 70 -5.25 -4.85 -22.24
C ASP A 70 -5.24 -4.23 -20.83
N ALA A 71 -4.36 -4.70 -19.93
CA ALA A 71 -4.25 -4.14 -18.57
C ALA A 71 -3.94 -2.63 -18.55
N PRO A 72 -3.06 -2.07 -19.43
CA PRO A 72 -2.84 -0.64 -19.50
C PRO A 72 -4.10 0.15 -19.89
N GLU A 73 -4.88 -0.34 -20.85
CA GLU A 73 -6.15 0.28 -21.27
C GLU A 73 -7.22 0.13 -20.18
N ALA A 74 -7.23 -0.97 -19.44
CA ALA A 74 -8.11 -1.16 -18.30
C ALA A 74 -7.77 -0.15 -17.18
N LEU A 75 -6.47 0.07 -16.91
CA LEU A 75 -6.03 1.09 -15.97
C LEU A 75 -6.48 2.49 -16.40
N GLU A 76 -6.30 2.84 -17.67
CA GLU A 76 -6.72 4.13 -18.21
C GLU A 76 -8.22 4.36 -18.03
N ARG A 77 -9.07 3.40 -18.39
CA ARG A 77 -10.53 3.47 -18.18
C ARG A 77 -10.90 3.67 -16.72
N LEU A 78 -10.32 2.84 -15.83
CA LEU A 78 -10.65 2.88 -14.41
C LEU A 78 -10.11 4.13 -13.71
N SER A 79 -8.99 4.70 -14.17
CA SER A 79 -8.42 5.93 -13.61
C SER A 79 -9.31 7.17 -13.84
N GLN A 80 -10.23 7.11 -14.81
CA GLN A 80 -11.19 8.18 -15.10
C GLN A 80 -12.43 8.14 -14.20
N GLU A 81 -12.61 7.06 -13.43
CA GLU A 81 -13.72 6.94 -12.50
C GLU A 81 -13.54 7.88 -11.31
N GLU A 82 -14.61 8.58 -10.94
CA GLU A 82 -14.59 9.51 -9.82
C GLU A 82 -14.16 8.81 -8.52
N GLY A 83 -13.19 9.41 -7.82
CA GLY A 83 -12.68 8.91 -6.56
C GLY A 83 -11.55 7.88 -6.69
N VAL A 84 -11.17 7.47 -7.90
CA VAL A 84 -9.95 6.67 -8.11
C VAL A 84 -8.73 7.56 -7.93
N VAL A 85 -7.85 7.19 -6.99
CA VAL A 85 -6.68 7.99 -6.59
C VAL A 85 -5.36 7.23 -6.74
N GLY A 86 -5.37 5.99 -7.19
CA GLY A 86 -4.16 5.19 -7.35
C GLY A 86 -4.44 3.80 -7.92
N VAL A 87 -3.39 3.10 -8.31
CA VAL A 87 -3.41 1.69 -8.70
C VAL A 87 -2.51 0.89 -7.78
N ARG A 88 -2.91 -0.31 -7.40
CA ARG A 88 -2.09 -1.23 -6.60
C ARG A 88 -1.32 -2.15 -7.52
N LEU A 89 0.00 -2.24 -7.37
CA LEU A 89 0.88 -3.12 -8.13
C LEU A 89 1.87 -3.83 -7.22
N HIS A 90 2.34 -4.98 -7.67
CA HIS A 90 3.48 -5.70 -7.07
C HIS A 90 4.80 -5.24 -7.68
N PRO A 91 5.92 -5.20 -6.91
CA PRO A 91 7.25 -4.90 -7.46
C PRO A 91 7.67 -5.80 -8.61
N THR A 92 7.19 -7.06 -8.59
CA THR A 92 7.53 -8.09 -9.56
C THR A 92 6.60 -8.14 -10.77
N GLU A 93 5.53 -7.34 -10.80
CA GLU A 93 4.59 -7.36 -11.92
C GLU A 93 5.21 -6.85 -13.19
N ARG A 94 4.98 -7.61 -14.25
CA ARG A 94 5.41 -7.29 -15.61
C ARG A 94 4.25 -7.54 -16.57
N SER A 95 4.02 -6.61 -17.47
CA SER A 95 3.02 -6.73 -18.52
C SER A 95 3.45 -7.80 -19.53
N PRO A 96 2.50 -8.57 -20.10
CA PRO A 96 2.79 -9.46 -21.21
C PRO A 96 3.10 -8.67 -22.49
N GLY A 97 3.75 -9.32 -23.46
CA GLY A 97 4.05 -8.74 -24.77
C GLY A 97 5.43 -8.09 -24.84
N ALA A 98 5.60 -7.10 -25.72
CA ALA A 98 6.90 -6.54 -26.08
C ALA A 98 7.45 -5.55 -25.02
N ASP A 99 6.58 -4.91 -24.24
CA ASP A 99 6.97 -3.99 -23.17
C ASP A 99 6.55 -4.53 -21.80
N PRO A 100 7.46 -5.15 -21.05
CA PRO A 100 7.16 -5.68 -19.72
C PRO A 100 6.83 -4.58 -18.68
N LEU A 101 7.13 -3.32 -18.97
CA LEU A 101 6.83 -2.18 -18.09
C LEU A 101 5.59 -1.38 -18.53
N ALA A 102 4.78 -1.89 -19.47
CA ALA A 102 3.65 -1.16 -20.02
C ALA A 102 2.69 -0.63 -18.94
N ILE A 103 2.35 -1.43 -17.92
CA ILE A 103 1.46 -0.99 -16.84
C ILE A 103 2.08 0.12 -15.98
N TRP A 104 3.40 0.02 -15.69
CA TRP A 104 4.12 1.04 -14.92
C TRP A 104 4.23 2.36 -15.69
N ARG A 105 4.51 2.28 -17.00
CA ARG A 105 4.56 3.45 -17.89
C ARG A 105 3.20 4.10 -18.05
N LYS A 106 2.14 3.28 -18.14
CA LYS A 106 0.76 3.80 -18.20
C LYS A 106 0.39 4.53 -16.91
N ALA A 107 0.72 4.00 -15.74
CA ALA A 107 0.51 4.71 -14.47
C ALA A 107 1.26 6.06 -14.42
N ALA A 108 2.51 6.08 -14.90
CA ALA A 108 3.30 7.32 -14.99
C ALA A 108 2.69 8.34 -15.99
N GLU A 109 2.23 7.87 -17.16
CA GLU A 109 1.58 8.69 -18.19
C GLU A 109 0.30 9.34 -17.65
N LEU A 110 -0.52 8.57 -16.93
CA LEU A 110 -1.77 9.04 -16.33
C LEU A 110 -1.53 9.91 -15.08
N GLY A 111 -0.29 9.96 -14.56
CA GLY A 111 0.01 10.67 -13.31
C GLY A 111 -0.64 10.05 -12.08
N ILE A 112 -1.05 8.78 -12.15
CA ILE A 112 -1.70 8.06 -11.06
C ILE A 112 -0.66 7.37 -10.17
N PRO A 113 -0.67 7.58 -8.84
CA PRO A 113 0.25 6.91 -7.92
C PRO A 113 0.12 5.39 -7.94
N VAL A 114 1.25 4.69 -7.82
CA VAL A 114 1.28 3.25 -7.56
C VAL A 114 1.39 3.00 -6.06
N SER A 115 0.36 2.37 -5.46
CA SER A 115 0.43 1.78 -4.13
C SER A 115 1.10 0.41 -4.26
N CYS A 116 2.37 0.34 -3.86
CA CYS A 116 3.23 -0.80 -4.18
C CYS A 116 3.21 -1.83 -3.06
N TYR A 117 2.52 -2.93 -3.29
CA TYR A 117 2.39 -4.05 -2.35
C TYR A 117 3.52 -5.06 -2.54
N ALA A 118 4.54 -4.99 -1.70
CA ALA A 118 5.58 -6.00 -1.62
C ALA A 118 5.22 -7.06 -0.57
N ARG A 119 5.30 -8.34 -0.94
CA ARG A 119 5.05 -9.47 -0.01
C ARG A 119 6.20 -9.64 0.99
N SER A 120 7.37 -9.12 0.68
CA SER A 120 8.54 -9.10 1.55
C SER A 120 9.41 -7.90 1.24
N ALA A 121 10.26 -7.49 2.18
CA ALA A 121 11.23 -6.44 1.95
C ALA A 121 12.27 -6.82 0.87
N GLU A 122 12.48 -8.11 0.63
CA GLU A 122 13.31 -8.63 -0.47
C GLU A 122 12.80 -8.17 -1.83
N HIS A 123 11.47 -8.24 -2.08
CA HIS A 123 10.89 -7.76 -3.33
C HIS A 123 11.07 -6.25 -3.53
N SER A 124 11.00 -5.47 -2.47
CA SER A 124 11.29 -4.03 -2.53
C SER A 124 12.78 -3.73 -2.71
N ALA A 125 13.64 -4.62 -2.22
CA ALA A 125 15.08 -4.52 -2.35
C ALA A 125 15.60 -4.99 -3.72
N ASP A 126 14.74 -5.64 -4.54
CA ASP A 126 15.11 -6.18 -5.84
C ASP A 126 15.69 -5.06 -6.75
N PRO A 127 16.91 -5.24 -7.29
CA PRO A 127 17.51 -4.28 -8.20
C PRO A 127 16.66 -3.97 -9.43
N GLU A 128 15.92 -4.94 -9.96
CA GLU A 128 15.03 -4.75 -11.11
C GLU A 128 13.86 -3.83 -10.76
N PHE A 129 13.32 -3.94 -9.55
CA PHE A 129 12.30 -3.01 -9.10
C PHE A 129 12.85 -1.60 -8.86
N GLN A 130 14.02 -1.49 -8.23
CA GLN A 130 14.68 -0.20 -8.03
C GLN A 130 14.98 0.50 -9.37
N LYS A 131 15.35 -0.27 -10.40
CA LYS A 131 15.55 0.24 -11.76
C LYS A 131 14.25 0.79 -12.38
N ILE A 132 13.10 0.13 -12.17
CA ILE A 132 11.80 0.65 -12.62
C ILE A 132 11.52 2.03 -12.00
N VAL A 133 11.74 2.16 -10.68
CA VAL A 133 11.54 3.42 -9.97
C VAL A 133 12.47 4.52 -10.48
N GLU A 134 13.73 4.17 -10.81
CA GLU A 134 14.73 5.08 -11.38
C GLU A 134 14.37 5.53 -12.79
N GLU A 135 13.91 4.60 -13.64
CA GLU A 135 13.51 4.88 -15.03
C GLU A 135 12.22 5.71 -15.15
N LEU A 136 11.39 5.71 -14.11
CA LEU A 136 10.10 6.41 -14.09
C LEU A 136 10.05 7.50 -13.01
N PRO A 137 10.88 8.56 -13.08
CA PRO A 137 10.99 9.56 -12.01
C PRO A 137 9.72 10.39 -11.80
N ASN A 138 8.82 10.40 -12.78
CA ASN A 138 7.51 11.08 -12.68
C ASN A 138 6.42 10.19 -12.07
N LEU A 139 6.68 8.89 -11.86
CA LEU A 139 5.75 7.98 -11.22
C LEU A 139 5.90 8.07 -9.71
N THR A 140 4.85 8.47 -9.00
CA THR A 140 4.80 8.37 -7.55
C THR A 140 4.62 6.91 -7.13
N VAL A 141 5.57 6.38 -6.36
CA VAL A 141 5.52 5.01 -5.81
C VAL A 141 5.41 5.06 -4.30
N VAL A 142 4.33 4.53 -3.77
CA VAL A 142 4.03 4.48 -2.33
C VAL A 142 4.18 3.05 -1.84
N MET A 143 5.24 2.78 -1.10
CA MET A 143 5.53 1.45 -0.55
C MET A 143 4.58 1.13 0.61
N GLU A 144 3.82 0.04 0.51
CA GLU A 144 2.92 -0.43 1.58
C GLU A 144 3.70 -1.21 2.66
N HIS A 145 3.15 -1.27 3.88
CA HIS A 145 3.62 -2.12 4.99
C HIS A 145 5.13 -2.05 5.22
N LEU A 146 5.66 -0.81 5.41
CA LEU A 146 7.11 -0.61 5.58
C LEU A 146 7.92 -1.31 4.47
N ALA A 147 7.51 -1.13 3.20
CA ALA A 147 8.15 -1.76 2.03
C ALA A 147 8.21 -3.29 2.11
N GLY A 148 7.17 -3.93 2.64
CA GLY A 148 7.05 -5.38 2.77
C GLY A 148 7.64 -5.95 4.08
N ALA A 149 7.98 -5.11 5.05
CA ALA A 149 8.34 -5.56 6.39
C ALA A 149 7.08 -5.97 7.19
N TYR A 150 6.40 -7.00 6.71
CA TYR A 150 5.13 -7.50 7.23
C TYR A 150 5.28 -8.91 7.77
N ARG A 151 5.32 -9.04 9.11
CA ARG A 151 5.65 -10.29 9.81
C ARG A 151 4.81 -11.50 9.42
N PRO A 152 3.49 -11.40 9.24
CA PRO A 152 2.67 -12.56 8.88
C PRO A 152 3.08 -13.24 7.57
N GLN A 153 3.66 -12.49 6.62
CA GLN A 153 4.05 -13.01 5.30
C GLN A 153 5.56 -13.16 5.15
N SER A 154 6.34 -12.34 5.85
CA SER A 154 7.80 -12.30 5.71
C SER A 154 8.47 -12.04 7.07
N PRO A 155 8.50 -13.06 7.96
CA PRO A 155 9.15 -12.92 9.27
C PRO A 155 10.62 -12.51 9.19
N GLU A 156 11.34 -12.95 8.16
CA GLU A 156 12.75 -12.63 7.91
C GLU A 156 12.97 -11.14 7.64
N SER A 157 12.00 -10.46 7.04
CA SER A 157 12.09 -9.01 6.77
C SER A 157 12.08 -8.17 8.05
N VAL A 158 11.54 -8.72 9.13
CA VAL A 158 11.42 -8.06 10.45
C VAL A 158 12.32 -8.69 11.52
N THR A 159 13.30 -9.49 11.10
CA THR A 159 14.25 -10.16 12.00
C THR A 159 15.64 -9.52 11.88
N PRO A 160 16.32 -9.19 12.99
CA PRO A 160 17.68 -8.69 12.92
C PRO A 160 18.63 -9.64 12.15
N PRO A 161 19.59 -9.10 11.38
CA PRO A 161 20.01 -7.70 11.34
C PRO A 161 19.25 -6.80 10.34
N TYR A 162 18.06 -7.21 9.88
CA TYR A 162 17.15 -6.46 8.97
C TYR A 162 17.75 -6.17 7.58
N ASP A 163 18.55 -7.06 7.03
CA ASP A 163 19.32 -6.80 5.79
C ASP A 163 18.42 -6.52 4.59
N TRP A 164 17.35 -7.30 4.42
CA TRP A 164 16.37 -7.07 3.36
C TRP A 164 15.66 -5.73 3.55
N TYR A 165 15.25 -5.42 4.78
CA TYR A 165 14.59 -4.15 5.05
C TYR A 165 15.52 -2.95 4.82
N LYS A 166 16.76 -3.00 5.31
CA LYS A 166 17.77 -1.97 5.03
C LYS A 166 18.01 -1.79 3.54
N SER A 167 18.01 -2.88 2.77
CA SER A 167 18.15 -2.82 1.31
C SER A 167 16.92 -2.20 0.64
N ALA A 168 15.70 -2.51 1.11
CA ALA A 168 14.46 -1.90 0.64
C ALA A 168 14.42 -0.39 0.94
N LEU A 169 14.92 0.05 2.11
CA LEU A 169 14.98 1.47 2.48
C LEU A 169 15.87 2.31 1.54
N ARG A 170 16.73 1.69 0.72
CA ARG A 170 17.48 2.40 -0.32
C ARG A 170 16.58 3.05 -1.38
N LEU A 171 15.32 2.64 -1.49
CA LEU A 171 14.32 3.32 -2.32
C LEU A 171 14.16 4.79 -1.94
N ALA A 172 14.44 5.16 -0.70
CA ALA A 172 14.40 6.54 -0.21
C ALA A 172 15.32 7.50 -0.98
N ARG A 173 16.34 6.98 -1.71
CA ARG A 173 17.21 7.80 -2.59
C ARG A 173 16.45 8.43 -3.76
N PHE A 174 15.33 7.85 -4.16
CA PHE A 174 14.48 8.34 -5.22
C PHE A 174 13.43 9.31 -4.66
N PRO A 175 13.34 10.55 -5.15
CA PRO A 175 12.45 11.57 -4.61
C PRO A 175 10.96 11.28 -4.82
N ASN A 176 10.63 10.41 -5.78
CA ASN A 176 9.28 9.99 -6.13
C ASN A 176 8.78 8.79 -5.32
N THR A 177 9.51 8.36 -4.27
CA THR A 177 9.11 7.26 -3.40
C THR A 177 8.62 7.73 -2.03
N TYR A 178 7.60 7.06 -1.54
CA TYR A 178 6.97 7.26 -0.23
C TYR A 178 6.80 5.91 0.47
N ILE A 179 6.61 5.92 1.79
CA ILE A 179 6.43 4.70 2.56
C ILE A 179 5.26 4.81 3.53
N LYS A 180 4.42 3.78 3.56
CA LYS A 180 3.36 3.63 4.56
C LYS A 180 3.86 2.82 5.75
N PHE A 181 3.49 3.26 6.94
CA PHE A 181 3.63 2.49 8.17
C PHE A 181 2.24 2.25 8.76
N GLY A 182 2.06 1.09 9.36
CA GLY A 182 0.80 0.68 9.96
C GLY A 182 0.88 0.52 11.47
N GLY A 183 -0.06 -0.22 12.00
CA GLY A 183 -0.08 -0.56 13.42
C GLY A 183 1.00 -1.56 13.81
N LEU A 184 1.33 -1.60 15.11
CA LEU A 184 2.35 -2.53 15.65
C LEU A 184 2.06 -4.00 15.35
N GLY A 185 0.78 -4.35 15.12
CA GLY A 185 0.36 -5.69 14.75
C GLY A 185 0.92 -6.21 13.42
N GLU A 186 1.41 -5.33 12.54
CA GLU A 186 2.01 -5.74 11.27
C GLU A 186 3.39 -6.37 11.45
N PHE A 187 4.18 -5.93 12.40
CA PHE A 187 5.57 -6.35 12.55
C PHE A 187 5.96 -6.86 13.94
N CYS A 188 5.17 -6.57 14.99
CA CYS A 188 5.40 -7.09 16.33
C CYS A 188 4.77 -8.47 16.53
N ILE A 189 5.35 -9.26 17.43
CA ILE A 189 4.77 -10.54 17.84
C ILE A 189 3.54 -10.27 18.70
N ARG A 190 2.42 -10.92 18.37
CA ARG A 190 1.22 -10.92 19.20
C ARG A 190 1.12 -12.22 20.02
N PRO A 191 0.61 -12.19 21.26
CA PRO A 191 0.35 -13.40 22.01
C PRO A 191 -0.74 -14.24 21.32
N LYS A 192 -0.60 -15.58 21.37
CA LYS A 192 -1.58 -16.50 20.79
C LYS A 192 -2.93 -16.52 21.53
N LYS A 193 -2.96 -16.02 22.76
CA LYS A 193 -4.16 -15.93 23.60
C LYS A 193 -4.26 -14.51 24.14
N LEU A 194 -5.50 -14.08 24.42
CA LEU A 194 -5.72 -12.81 25.08
C LEU A 194 -5.00 -12.78 26.42
N ASP A 195 -4.11 -11.83 26.57
CA ASP A 195 -3.34 -11.58 27.80
C ASP A 195 -3.54 -10.11 28.18
N PRO A 196 -4.32 -9.82 29.24
CA PRO A 196 -4.57 -8.45 29.68
C PRO A 196 -3.30 -7.70 30.14
N SER A 197 -2.22 -8.44 30.45
CA SER A 197 -0.92 -7.85 30.84
C SER A 197 0.01 -7.64 29.66
N PHE A 198 -0.39 -8.05 28.44
CA PHE A 198 0.43 -7.92 27.24
C PHE A 198 0.88 -6.49 27.03
N ARG A 199 2.15 -6.34 26.76
CA ARG A 199 2.81 -5.08 26.41
C ARG A 199 3.56 -5.29 25.10
N PHE A 200 3.63 -4.27 24.27
CA PHE A 200 4.59 -4.21 23.19
C PHE A 200 5.97 -3.76 23.72
N ASP A 201 6.58 -4.60 24.56
CA ASP A 201 7.85 -4.24 25.23
C ASP A 201 9.03 -4.22 24.25
N GLU A 202 8.92 -4.99 23.17
CA GLU A 202 9.92 -5.07 22.12
C GLU A 202 9.36 -4.49 20.81
N ILE A 203 9.25 -3.18 20.76
CA ILE A 203 8.91 -2.51 19.50
C ILE A 203 10.13 -2.53 18.60
N LEU A 204 9.99 -3.14 17.43
CA LEU A 204 11.07 -3.22 16.46
C LEU A 204 11.40 -1.82 15.89
N PRO A 205 12.67 -1.51 15.59
CA PRO A 205 13.11 -0.18 15.16
C PRO A 205 12.73 0.15 13.73
N LEU A 206 11.78 -0.57 13.11
CA LEU A 206 11.48 -0.46 11.69
C LEU A 206 10.91 0.90 11.29
N ILE A 207 10.06 1.49 12.15
CA ILE A 207 9.50 2.83 11.90
C ILE A 207 10.61 3.88 11.99
N ASP A 208 11.49 3.78 13.00
CA ASP A 208 12.62 4.72 13.17
C ASP A 208 13.57 4.63 11.97
N MET A 209 13.89 3.41 11.50
CA MET A 209 14.71 3.19 10.32
C MET A 209 14.08 3.80 9.06
N ALA A 210 12.75 3.66 8.90
CA ALA A 210 12.02 4.30 7.79
C ALA A 210 12.06 5.83 7.91
N TYR A 211 11.89 6.35 9.13
CA TYR A 211 11.94 7.79 9.41
C TYR A 211 13.31 8.39 9.08
N GLU A 212 14.39 7.71 9.46
CA GLU A 212 15.76 8.12 9.12
C GLU A 212 16.00 8.13 7.61
N ALA A 213 15.45 7.15 6.88
CA ALA A 213 15.65 7.01 5.44
C ALA A 213 14.78 7.98 4.61
N PHE A 214 13.47 8.04 4.88
CA PHE A 214 12.50 8.80 4.08
C PHE A 214 12.23 10.20 4.60
N GLY A 215 12.41 10.43 5.90
CA GLY A 215 11.96 11.63 6.59
C GLY A 215 10.42 11.72 6.70
N PRO A 216 9.89 12.55 7.62
CA PRO A 216 8.45 12.61 7.92
C PRO A 216 7.58 13.05 6.74
N GLN A 217 8.16 13.79 5.78
CA GLN A 217 7.43 14.33 4.61
C GLN A 217 7.08 13.26 3.57
N ARG A 218 7.73 12.09 3.65
CA ARG A 218 7.52 10.97 2.72
C ARG A 218 7.02 9.71 3.43
N MET A 219 6.56 9.86 4.67
CA MET A 219 5.91 8.80 5.44
C MET A 219 4.42 9.10 5.61
N MET A 220 3.60 8.07 5.57
CA MET A 220 2.18 8.19 5.79
C MET A 220 1.64 7.02 6.60
N TYR A 221 0.67 7.29 7.45
CA TYR A 221 -0.02 6.27 8.23
C TYR A 221 -1.09 5.57 7.38
N GLY A 222 -1.19 4.25 7.53
CA GLY A 222 -2.27 3.44 7.01
C GLY A 222 -2.64 2.37 8.03
N SER A 223 -3.90 2.31 8.44
CA SER A 223 -4.34 1.41 9.50
C SER A 223 -4.30 -0.07 9.10
N ASP A 224 -4.42 -0.36 7.82
CA ASP A 224 -4.71 -1.70 7.28
C ASP A 224 -5.97 -2.33 7.91
N TYR A 225 -6.93 -1.48 8.36
CA TYR A 225 -8.20 -1.96 8.90
C TYR A 225 -9.02 -2.66 7.82
N PRO A 226 -9.73 -3.77 8.11
CA PRO A 226 -9.95 -4.44 9.38
C PRO A 226 -8.96 -5.57 9.74
N PRO A 227 -8.03 -6.03 8.88
CA PRO A 227 -7.22 -7.22 9.16
C PRO A 227 -6.23 -7.09 10.32
N VAL A 228 -5.86 -5.88 10.71
CA VAL A 228 -4.78 -5.62 11.70
C VAL A 228 -5.30 -5.07 13.01
#